data_46c2146cd49ccb37c563f5c1f763b493
#
_entry.id   46c2146cd49ccb37c563f5c1f763b493
#
_cell.length_a   1.000
_cell.length_b   1.000
_cell.length_c   1.000
_cell.angle_alpha   90.00
_cell.angle_beta   90.00
_cell.angle_gamma   90.00
#
_symmetry.space_group_name_H-M   'P 1'
#
loop_
_entity.id
_entity.type
_entity.pdbx_description
1 polymer ?
#
loop_
_entity_poly.entity_id
_entity_poly.type
_entity_poly.pdbx_seq_one_letter_code
_entity_poly.pdbx_strand_id
1 'polypeptide(L)'
;MKTYSTSTYLKVIDKSRASELCDLLRRMLDEAAEGVEHVKSDEVRVLPSVGSIYVGLLVEADSAQQAAERAEKVYTSALNLMGDAAGEVSRRQTS
;
A
#
# COMPACT_ATOMS: atom_id res chain seq x y z
N MET A 1 4.78 -22.72 0.71
CA MET A 1 4.19 -21.37 0.61
C MET A 1 3.89 -21.03 -0.83
N LYS A 2 2.79 -20.33 -1.04
CA LYS A 2 2.42 -19.80 -2.35
C LYS A 2 2.62 -18.30 -2.36
N THR A 3 2.84 -17.74 -3.53
CA THR A 3 2.93 -16.29 -3.72
C THR A 3 1.57 -15.75 -4.11
N TYR A 4 1.09 -14.79 -3.35
CA TYR A 4 -0.19 -14.11 -3.61
C TYR A 4 0.06 -12.68 -4.02
N SER A 5 -0.68 -12.21 -5.00
CA SER A 5 -0.67 -10.81 -5.40
C SER A 5 -1.85 -10.13 -4.71
N THR A 6 -1.54 -9.14 -3.88
CA THR A 6 -2.57 -8.35 -3.18
C THR A 6 -2.50 -6.92 -3.69
N SER A 7 -3.63 -6.26 -3.74
CA SER A 7 -3.67 -4.87 -4.19
C SER A 7 -4.71 -4.07 -3.43
N THR A 8 -4.48 -2.77 -3.38
CA THR A 8 -5.43 -1.83 -2.80
C THR A 8 -5.30 -0.48 -3.53
N TYR A 9 -6.32 0.35 -3.37
CA TYR A 9 -6.33 1.71 -3.90
C TYR A 9 -6.46 2.69 -2.75
N LEU A 10 -5.66 3.74 -2.81
CA LEU A 10 -5.76 4.84 -1.86
C LEU A 10 -6.27 6.07 -2.60
N LYS A 11 -7.36 6.63 -2.11
CA LYS A 11 -7.91 7.85 -2.68
C LYS A 11 -7.15 9.04 -2.13
N VAL A 12 -6.67 9.92 -3.01
CA VAL A 12 -5.98 11.14 -2.64
C VAL A 12 -7.01 12.26 -2.54
N ILE A 13 -7.03 12.96 -1.40
CA ILE A 13 -7.98 14.05 -1.14
C ILE A 13 -7.68 15.24 -2.04
N ASP A 14 -6.40 15.62 -2.15
CA ASP A 14 -5.94 16.67 -3.05
C ASP A 14 -5.18 16.07 -4.23
N LYS A 15 -5.82 16.03 -5.39
CA LYS A 15 -5.25 15.42 -6.60
C LYS A 15 -3.92 16.05 -7.02
N SER A 16 -3.70 17.33 -6.72
CA SER A 16 -2.46 18.02 -7.09
C SER A 16 -1.24 17.47 -6.34
N ARG A 17 -1.46 16.78 -5.23
CA ARG A 17 -0.41 16.16 -4.43
C ARG A 17 -0.24 14.66 -4.66
N ALA A 18 -0.99 14.09 -5.59
CA ALA A 18 -0.99 12.65 -5.82
C ALA A 18 0.42 12.10 -6.12
N SER A 19 1.18 12.78 -6.96
CA SER A 19 2.54 12.37 -7.30
C SER A 19 3.48 12.37 -6.09
N GLU A 20 3.43 13.42 -5.28
CA GLU A 20 4.25 13.52 -4.08
C GLU A 20 3.90 12.43 -3.08
N LEU A 21 2.60 12.22 -2.88
CA LEU A 21 2.10 11.20 -1.96
C LEU A 21 2.45 9.80 -2.45
N CYS A 22 2.40 9.58 -3.76
CA CYS A 22 2.80 8.31 -4.35
C CYS A 22 4.29 8.01 -4.09
N ASP A 23 5.16 9.00 -4.28
CA ASP A 23 6.60 8.84 -4.03
C ASP A 23 6.88 8.57 -2.55
N LEU A 24 6.22 9.30 -1.67
CA LEU A 24 6.34 9.10 -0.23
C LEU A 24 5.85 7.70 0.16
N LEU A 25 4.69 7.32 -0.34
CA LEU A 25 4.10 6.02 -0.05
C LEU A 25 5.00 4.87 -0.53
N ARG A 26 5.59 5.02 -1.71
CA ARG A 26 6.51 4.01 -2.25
C ARG A 26 7.69 3.77 -1.30
N ARG A 27 8.28 4.84 -0.78
CA ARG A 27 9.39 4.73 0.17
C ARG A 27 8.94 4.11 1.49
N MET A 28 7.76 4.52 1.99
CA MET A 28 7.24 3.99 3.24
C MET A 28 6.84 2.51 3.12
N LEU A 29 6.33 2.11 1.96
CA LEU A 29 6.00 0.70 1.70
C LEU A 29 7.26 -0.16 1.65
N ASP A 30 8.32 0.32 1.00
CA ASP A 30 9.59 -0.42 0.97
C ASP A 30 10.14 -0.60 2.38
N GLU A 31 10.11 0.46 3.19
CA GLU A 31 10.57 0.41 4.56
C GLU A 31 9.69 -0.51 5.43
N ALA A 32 8.37 -0.43 5.27
CA ALA A 32 7.43 -1.28 5.99
C ALA A 32 7.58 -2.75 5.60
N ALA A 33 7.81 -3.03 4.32
CA ALA A 33 7.97 -4.39 3.83
C ALA A 33 9.24 -5.05 4.37
N GLU A 34 10.29 -4.27 4.62
CA GLU A 34 11.51 -4.78 5.24
C GLU A 34 11.26 -5.31 6.65
N GLY A 35 10.29 -4.72 7.35
CA GLY A 35 9.94 -5.13 8.71
C GLY A 35 8.95 -6.29 8.79
N VAL A 36 8.41 -6.75 7.67
CA VAL A 36 7.44 -7.84 7.61
C VAL A 36 7.97 -8.94 6.70
N GLU A 37 8.18 -10.13 7.24
CA GLU A 37 8.68 -11.26 6.47
C GLU A 37 7.70 -11.68 5.37
N HIS A 38 8.24 -12.13 4.25
CA HIS A 38 7.49 -12.71 3.14
C HIS A 38 6.62 -11.72 2.37
N VAL A 39 6.87 -10.42 2.50
CA VAL A 39 6.15 -9.39 1.75
C VAL A 39 7.14 -8.53 0.98
N LYS A 40 6.83 -8.27 -0.29
CA LYS A 40 7.59 -7.38 -1.16
C LYS A 40 6.64 -6.41 -1.84
N SER A 41 7.07 -5.16 -2.00
CA SER A 41 6.32 -4.23 -2.83
C SER A 41 6.46 -4.67 -4.30
N ASP A 42 5.35 -4.65 -5.02
CA ASP A 42 5.31 -5.02 -6.43
C ASP A 42 5.18 -3.77 -7.29
N GLU A 43 4.08 -3.05 -7.14
CA GLU A 43 3.81 -1.89 -7.93
C GLU A 43 3.15 -0.80 -7.10
N VAL A 44 3.64 0.44 -7.25
CA VAL A 44 2.99 1.62 -6.68
C VAL A 44 2.92 2.66 -7.79
N ARG A 45 1.72 3.08 -8.17
CA ARG A 45 1.57 4.06 -9.22
C ARG A 45 0.38 4.98 -8.97
N VAL A 46 0.49 6.19 -9.47
CA VAL A 46 -0.59 7.15 -9.40
C VAL A 46 -1.55 6.95 -10.58
N LEU A 47 -2.85 7.09 -10.29
CA LEU A 47 -3.91 7.09 -11.29
C LEU A 47 -4.50 8.51 -11.33
N PRO A 48 -3.92 9.41 -12.13
CA PRO A 48 -4.26 10.83 -12.05
C PRO A 48 -5.70 11.15 -12.46
N SER A 49 -6.27 10.38 -13.36
CA SER A 49 -7.65 10.61 -13.83
C SER A 49 -8.70 10.42 -12.73
N VAL A 50 -8.43 9.57 -11.75
CA VAL A 50 -9.36 9.28 -10.66
C VAL A 50 -8.85 9.75 -9.30
N GLY A 51 -7.65 10.32 -9.25
CA GLY A 51 -7.06 10.80 -8.00
C GLY A 51 -6.78 9.70 -7.00
N SER A 52 -6.28 8.56 -7.48
CA SER A 52 -5.99 7.41 -6.64
C SER A 52 -4.56 6.94 -6.81
N ILE A 53 -4.06 6.21 -5.83
CA ILE A 53 -2.77 5.53 -5.88
C ILE A 53 -3.04 4.03 -5.80
N TYR A 54 -2.53 3.31 -6.79
CA TYR A 54 -2.58 1.85 -6.80
C TYR A 54 -1.37 1.29 -6.08
N VAL A 55 -1.60 0.33 -5.19
CA VAL A 55 -0.54 -0.35 -4.44
C VAL A 55 -0.71 -1.85 -4.60
N GLY A 56 0.33 -2.51 -5.10
CA GLY A 56 0.37 -3.96 -5.20
C GLY A 56 1.51 -4.52 -4.36
N LEU A 57 1.25 -5.63 -3.69
CA LEU A 57 2.24 -6.36 -2.91
C LEU A 57 2.26 -7.82 -3.34
N LEU A 58 3.45 -8.41 -3.31
CA LEU A 58 3.62 -9.85 -3.46
C LEU A 58 3.85 -10.42 -2.06
N VAL A 59 3.01 -11.37 -1.68
CA VAL A 59 3.03 -11.95 -0.34
C VAL A 59 3.16 -13.45 -0.44
N GLU A 60 4.16 -14.00 0.24
CA GLU A 60 4.28 -15.46 0.38
C GLU A 60 3.50 -15.89 1.62
N ALA A 61 2.62 -16.87 1.45
CA ALA A 61 1.77 -17.33 2.54
C ALA A 61 1.24 -18.74 2.23
N ASP A 62 0.69 -19.40 3.25
CA ASP A 62 0.11 -20.72 3.11
C ASP A 62 -1.37 -20.65 2.67
N SER A 63 -2.02 -19.53 2.90
CA SER A 63 -3.41 -19.32 2.52
C SER A 63 -3.64 -17.87 2.11
N ALA A 64 -4.75 -17.65 1.40
CA ALA A 64 -5.15 -16.29 0.99
C ALA A 64 -5.42 -15.39 2.21
N GLN A 65 -6.00 -15.96 3.26
CA GLN A 65 -6.26 -15.22 4.50
C GLN A 65 -4.97 -14.76 5.14
N GLN A 66 -3.97 -15.63 5.23
CA GLN A 66 -2.66 -15.29 5.78
C GLN A 66 -1.98 -14.21 4.94
N ALA A 67 -2.09 -14.30 3.61
CA ALA A 67 -1.55 -13.29 2.70
C ALA A 67 -2.19 -11.93 2.95
N ALA A 68 -3.51 -11.89 3.12
CA ALA A 68 -4.24 -10.66 3.40
C ALA A 68 -3.81 -10.04 4.73
N GLU A 69 -3.62 -10.85 5.76
CA GLU A 69 -3.17 -10.38 7.07
C GLU A 69 -1.76 -9.77 6.99
N ARG A 70 -0.85 -10.42 6.28
CA ARG A 70 0.52 -9.91 6.09
C ARG A 70 0.54 -8.62 5.29
N ALA A 71 -0.26 -8.55 4.22
CA ALA A 71 -0.39 -7.33 3.44
C ALA A 71 -0.95 -6.18 4.28
N GLU A 72 -1.94 -6.46 5.10
CA GLU A 72 -2.55 -5.47 5.99
C GLU A 72 -1.54 -4.87 6.96
N LYS A 73 -0.65 -5.67 7.50
CA LYS A 73 0.42 -5.19 8.38
C LYS A 73 1.32 -4.20 7.67
N VAL A 74 1.68 -4.48 6.42
CA VAL A 74 2.52 -3.59 5.62
C VAL A 74 1.79 -2.29 5.32
N TYR A 75 0.53 -2.34 4.90
CA TYR A 75 -0.25 -1.14 4.63
C TYR A 75 -0.39 -0.26 5.87
N THR A 76 -0.72 -0.86 7.00
CA THR A 76 -0.86 -0.12 8.26
C THR A 76 0.45 0.52 8.68
N SER A 77 1.55 -0.23 8.59
CA SER A 77 2.88 0.29 8.93
C SER A 77 3.29 1.43 8.02
N ALA A 78 3.05 1.30 6.72
CA ALA A 78 3.40 2.34 5.75
C ALA A 78 2.61 3.63 6.03
N LEU A 79 1.32 3.52 6.31
CA LEU A 79 0.50 4.68 6.64
C LEU A 79 0.94 5.34 7.93
N ASN A 80 1.35 4.56 8.92
CA ASN A 80 1.90 5.10 10.16
C ASN A 80 3.21 5.84 9.93
N LEU A 81 4.07 5.33 9.05
CA LEU A 81 5.33 5.97 8.70
C LEU A 81 5.13 7.28 7.92
N MET A 82 4.01 7.42 7.23
CA MET A 82 3.67 8.67 6.53
C MET A 82 3.35 9.81 7.49
N GLY A 83 3.00 9.49 8.73
CA GLY A 83 2.67 10.51 9.73
C GLY A 83 1.47 11.37 9.32
N ASP A 84 1.63 12.70 9.35
CA ASP A 84 0.54 13.62 9.00
C ASP A 84 0.09 13.46 7.54
N ALA A 85 0.97 13.04 6.66
CA ALA A 85 0.63 12.81 5.26
C ALA A 85 -0.40 11.69 5.08
N ALA A 86 -0.52 10.77 6.03
CA ALA A 86 -1.53 9.72 5.99
C ALA A 86 -2.96 10.27 5.98
N GLY A 87 -3.16 11.45 6.54
CA GLY A 87 -4.47 12.12 6.52
C GLY A 87 -4.88 12.64 5.14
N GLU A 88 -3.94 12.69 4.19
CA GLU A 88 -4.20 13.17 2.82
C GLU A 88 -4.62 12.05 1.87
N VAL A 89 -4.58 10.81 2.33
CA VAL A 89 -5.02 9.64 1.56
C VAL A 89 -6.09 8.90 2.36
N SER A 90 -7.03 8.30 1.64
CA SER A 90 -8.09 7.52 2.25
C SER A 90 -8.07 6.13 1.63
N ARG A 91 -7.99 5.13 2.49
CA ARG A 91 -7.98 3.75 2.04
C ARG A 91 -9.39 3.32 1.66
N ARG A 92 -9.54 2.85 0.43
CA ARG A 92 -10.80 2.34 -0.05
C ARG A 92 -11.06 0.97 0.54
N GLN A 93 -12.12 0.87 1.33
CA GLN A 93 -12.57 -0.43 1.79
C GLN A 93 -13.45 -1.07 0.73
N THR A 94 -13.02 -2.22 0.26
CA THR A 94 -13.91 -3.08 -0.52
C THR A 94 -14.71 -3.89 0.48
N SER A 95 -15.94 -3.55 0.60
CA SER A 95 -16.86 -4.38 1.37
C SER A 95 -17.24 -5.62 0.58
#